data_bb520fb6d74ba979a143440934b75197
#
_entry.id   bb520fb6d74ba979a143440934b75197
#
_cell.length_a   1.000
_cell.length_b   1.000
_cell.length_c   1.000
_cell.angle_alpha   90.00
_cell.angle_beta   90.00
_cell.angle_gamma   90.00
#
_symmetry.space_group_name_H-M   'P 1'
#
loop_
_entity.id
_entity.type
_entity.pdbx_description
1 polymer ?
#
loop_
_entity_poly.entity_id
_entity_poly.type
_entity_poly.pdbx_seq_one_letter_code
_entity_poly.pdbx_strand_id
1 'polypeptide(L)'
;MNKSELASAIAARADVSASTASGVLSALQEVLSEQVAKGEKVTVPGFFSLERVERSERKGRNPQTGAEMTIPGGYAAKLTAGSALKAAAKG
;
A
#
# COMPACT_ATOMS: atom_id res chain seq x y z
N MET A 1 13.30 4.47 -7.94
CA MET A 1 13.90 4.09 -6.64
C MET A 1 13.35 2.74 -6.21
N ASN A 2 14.23 1.83 -5.86
CA ASN A 2 13.82 0.51 -5.34
C ASN A 2 13.90 0.49 -3.81
N LYS A 3 13.56 -0.65 -3.21
CA LYS A 3 13.57 -0.79 -1.74
C LYS A 3 14.96 -0.54 -1.14
N SER A 4 16.00 -1.03 -1.79
CA SER A 4 17.38 -0.86 -1.33
C SER A 4 17.82 0.61 -1.34
N GLU A 5 17.51 1.32 -2.41
CA GLU A 5 17.80 2.76 -2.52
C GLU A 5 16.98 3.56 -1.52
N LEU A 6 15.73 3.19 -1.31
CA LEU A 6 14.86 3.83 -0.33
C LEU A 6 15.41 3.63 1.09
N ALA A 7 15.85 2.41 1.42
CA ALA A 7 16.47 2.12 2.72
C ALA A 7 17.72 2.97 2.95
N SER A 8 18.57 3.13 1.93
CA SER A 8 19.77 3.96 2.02
C SER A 8 19.43 5.43 2.27
N ALA A 9 18.41 5.95 1.59
CA ALA A 9 17.96 7.34 1.79
C ALA A 9 17.39 7.55 3.19
N ILE A 10 16.61 6.60 3.69
CA ILE A 10 16.05 6.64 5.05
C ILE A 10 17.18 6.58 6.08
N ALA A 11 18.16 5.70 5.88
CA ALA A 11 19.30 5.55 6.78
C ALA A 11 20.06 6.86 6.95
N ALA A 12 20.31 7.57 5.85
CA ALA A 12 20.98 8.86 5.88
C ALA A 12 20.19 9.90 6.66
N ARG A 13 18.88 9.95 6.49
CA ARG A 13 18.03 10.95 7.17
C ARG A 13 17.75 10.63 8.62
N ALA A 14 17.65 9.35 8.95
CA ALA A 14 17.37 8.91 10.32
C ALA A 14 18.65 8.69 11.14
N ASP A 15 19.82 8.86 10.52
CA ASP A 15 21.11 8.63 11.14
C ASP A 15 21.24 7.22 11.71
N VAL A 16 20.87 6.25 10.90
CA VAL A 16 20.99 4.82 11.23
C VAL A 16 21.70 4.10 10.08
N SER A 17 22.07 2.83 10.29
CA SER A 17 22.69 2.03 9.23
C SER A 17 21.65 1.65 8.16
N ALA A 18 22.11 1.40 6.94
CA ALA A 18 21.25 0.93 5.85
C ALA A 18 20.59 -0.41 6.21
N SER A 19 21.28 -1.28 6.93
CA SER A 19 20.77 -2.54 7.42
C SER A 19 19.60 -2.34 8.40
N THR A 20 19.72 -1.39 9.33
CA THR A 20 18.64 -1.02 10.24
C THR A 20 17.44 -0.45 9.49
N ALA A 21 17.66 0.46 8.54
CA ALA A 21 16.60 1.04 7.73
C ALA A 21 15.85 -0.01 6.90
N SER A 22 16.58 -0.97 6.33
CA SER A 22 16.00 -2.08 5.58
C SER A 22 15.11 -2.96 6.49
N GLY A 23 15.59 -3.22 7.72
CA GLY A 23 14.81 -3.96 8.72
C GLY A 23 13.54 -3.24 9.11
N VAL A 24 13.60 -1.92 9.28
CA VAL A 24 12.42 -1.09 9.58
C VAL A 24 11.40 -1.13 8.45
N LEU A 25 11.83 -1.04 7.20
CA LEU A 25 10.94 -1.15 6.05
C LEU A 25 10.26 -2.51 5.97
N SER A 26 10.99 -3.58 6.23
CA SER A 26 10.42 -4.93 6.26
C SER A 26 9.41 -5.08 7.39
N ALA A 27 9.72 -4.58 8.57
CA ALA A 27 8.81 -4.59 9.71
C ALA A 27 7.56 -3.76 9.43
N LEU A 28 7.69 -2.61 8.79
CA LEU A 28 6.55 -1.79 8.37
C LEU A 28 5.62 -2.56 7.44
N GLN A 29 6.18 -3.25 6.46
CA GLN A 29 5.41 -4.07 5.52
C GLN A 29 4.64 -5.18 6.26
N GLU A 30 5.29 -5.86 7.19
CA GLU A 30 4.66 -6.92 7.98
C GLU A 30 3.52 -6.39 8.84
N VAL A 31 3.74 -5.30 9.55
CA VAL A 31 2.73 -4.68 10.43
C VAL A 31 1.52 -4.21 9.62
N LEU A 32 1.75 -3.54 8.49
CA LEU A 32 0.67 -3.07 7.62
C LEU A 32 -0.13 -4.23 7.05
N SER A 33 0.53 -5.30 6.64
CA SER A 33 -0.13 -6.50 6.12
C SER A 33 -1.00 -7.17 7.18
N GLU A 34 -0.51 -7.25 8.41
CA GLU A 34 -1.27 -7.82 9.54
C GLU A 34 -2.51 -6.99 9.86
N GLN A 35 -2.38 -5.68 9.90
CA GLN A 35 -3.49 -4.78 10.21
C GLN A 35 -4.59 -4.86 9.14
N VAL A 36 -4.21 -4.85 7.87
CA VAL A 36 -5.15 -4.98 6.76
C VAL A 36 -5.85 -6.34 6.79
N ALA A 37 -5.12 -7.40 7.10
CA ALA A 37 -5.70 -8.75 7.21
C ALA A 37 -6.76 -8.85 8.30
N LYS A 38 -6.61 -8.06 9.38
CA LYS A 38 -7.59 -7.98 10.48
C LYS A 38 -8.75 -7.03 10.18
N GLY A 39 -8.69 -6.31 9.07
CA GLY A 39 -9.68 -5.30 8.73
C GLY A 39 -9.46 -3.96 9.42
N GLU A 40 -8.31 -3.76 10.03
CA GLU A 40 -7.97 -2.52 10.70
C GLU A 40 -7.45 -1.47 9.71
N LYS A 41 -7.71 -0.20 10.03
CA LYS A 41 -7.21 0.92 9.25
C LYS A 41 -5.92 1.46 9.87
N VAL A 42 -4.93 1.72 9.02
CA VAL A 42 -3.68 2.37 9.43
C VAL A 42 -3.65 3.76 8.82
N THR A 43 -3.47 4.77 9.67
CA THR A 43 -3.39 6.16 9.21
C THR A 43 -2.11 6.81 9.72
N VAL A 44 -1.34 7.37 8.78
CA VAL A 44 -0.20 8.25 9.11
C VAL A 44 -0.62 9.65 8.67
N PRO A 45 -0.99 10.53 9.61
CA PRO A 45 -1.54 11.85 9.27
C PRO A 45 -0.66 12.63 8.29
N GLY A 46 -1.27 13.12 7.22
CA GLY A 46 -0.58 13.89 6.19
C GLY A 46 0.20 13.06 5.18
N PHE A 47 0.50 11.81 5.48
CA PHE A 47 1.31 10.94 4.61
C PHE A 47 0.44 9.96 3.81
N PHE A 48 -0.18 9.00 4.48
CA PHE A 48 -1.07 8.05 3.81
C PHE A 48 -2.05 7.42 4.80
N SER A 49 -3.06 6.77 4.24
CA SER A 49 -3.92 5.84 4.99
C SER A 49 -4.06 4.55 4.20
N LEU A 50 -4.11 3.44 4.92
CA LEU A 50 -4.24 2.11 4.37
C LEU A 50 -5.44 1.44 5.03
N GLU A 51 -6.35 0.91 4.22
CA GLU A 51 -7.53 0.22 4.74
C GLU A 51 -7.91 -0.97 3.88
N ARG A 52 -8.66 -1.88 4.46
CA ARG A 52 -9.27 -2.98 3.71
C ARG A 52 -10.64 -2.53 3.25
N VAL A 53 -10.91 -2.68 1.97
CA VAL A 53 -12.22 -2.37 1.38
C VAL A 53 -12.86 -3.64 0.86
N GLU A 54 -14.17 -3.71 0.94
CA GLU A 54 -14.94 -4.81 0.39
C GLU A 54 -15.35 -4.46 -1.03
N ARG A 55 -15.17 -5.41 -1.94
CA ARG A 55 -15.61 -5.28 -3.32
C ARG A 55 -16.78 -6.20 -3.58
N SER A 56 -17.82 -5.67 -4.20
CA SER A 56 -18.98 -6.46 -4.60
C SER A 56 -18.66 -7.30 -5.83
N GLU A 57 -19.36 -8.43 -5.96
CA GLU A 57 -19.36 -9.23 -7.17
C GLU A 57 -19.86 -8.39 -8.34
N ARG A 58 -19.22 -8.52 -9.50
CA ARG A 58 -19.61 -7.80 -10.71
C ARG A 58 -19.45 -8.67 -11.93
N LYS A 59 -20.21 -8.36 -12.98
CA LYS A 59 -20.11 -9.03 -14.26
C LYS A 59 -19.14 -8.31 -15.19
N GLY A 60 -18.34 -9.07 -15.90
CA GLY A 60 -17.45 -8.57 -16.91
C GLY A 60 -17.56 -9.42 -18.17
N ARG A 61 -16.76 -9.10 -19.19
CA ARG A 61 -16.67 -9.88 -20.41
C ARG A 61 -15.27 -10.37 -20.64
N ASN A 62 -15.17 -11.61 -21.10
CA ASN A 62 -13.90 -12.16 -21.55
C ASN A 62 -13.55 -11.52 -22.90
N PRO A 63 -12.44 -10.77 -23.01
CA PRO A 63 -12.08 -10.08 -24.25
C PRO A 63 -11.75 -11.01 -25.41
N GLN A 64 -11.43 -12.28 -25.15
CA GLN A 64 -11.09 -13.23 -26.20
C GLN A 64 -12.32 -13.92 -26.80
N THR A 65 -13.31 -14.24 -25.97
CA THR A 65 -14.50 -14.99 -26.40
C THR A 65 -15.76 -14.14 -26.44
N GLY A 66 -15.74 -12.95 -25.83
CA GLY A 66 -16.92 -12.10 -25.67
C GLY A 66 -17.97 -12.64 -24.70
N ALA A 67 -17.70 -13.77 -24.06
CA ALA A 67 -18.60 -14.37 -23.09
C ALA A 67 -18.66 -13.57 -21.79
N GLU A 68 -19.85 -13.50 -21.20
CA GLU A 68 -19.98 -12.90 -19.88
C GLU A 68 -19.29 -13.78 -18.84
N MET A 69 -18.63 -13.12 -17.91
CA MET A 69 -18.01 -13.78 -16.76
C MET A 69 -18.33 -13.00 -15.50
N THR A 70 -18.39 -13.72 -14.39
CA THR A 70 -18.62 -13.11 -13.09
C THR A 70 -17.28 -12.92 -12.41
N ILE A 71 -16.98 -11.67 -12.01
CA ILE A 71 -15.79 -11.35 -11.23
C ILE A 71 -16.20 -11.43 -9.77
N PRO A 72 -15.67 -12.40 -9.01
CA PRO A 72 -16.07 -12.56 -7.61
C PRO A 72 -15.70 -11.33 -6.79
N GLY A 73 -16.54 -11.03 -5.82
CA GLY A 73 -16.26 -10.02 -4.81
C GLY A 73 -15.19 -10.50 -3.85
N GLY A 74 -14.82 -9.67 -2.91
CA GLY A 74 -13.82 -9.98 -1.90
C GLY A 74 -13.28 -8.72 -1.26
N TYR A 75 -12.11 -8.83 -0.66
CA TYR A 75 -11.46 -7.72 0.00
C TYR A 75 -10.25 -7.26 -0.79
N ALA A 76 -9.94 -5.97 -0.69
CA ALA A 76 -8.76 -5.39 -1.30
C ALA A 76 -8.15 -4.37 -0.36
N ALA A 77 -6.84 -4.18 -0.46
CA ALA A 77 -6.16 -3.12 0.23
C ALA A 77 -6.30 -1.82 -0.57
N LYS A 78 -6.65 -0.74 0.10
CA LYS A 78 -6.72 0.59 -0.50
C LYS A 78 -5.74 1.50 0.21
N LEU A 79 -4.80 2.02 -0.56
CA LEU A 79 -3.81 2.99 -0.09
C LEU A 79 -4.18 4.36 -0.63
N THR A 80 -4.37 5.31 0.28
CA THR A 80 -4.75 6.67 -0.08
C THR A 80 -3.66 7.65 0.33
N ALA A 81 -3.21 8.50 -0.58
CA ALA A 81 -2.21 9.52 -0.27
C ALA A 81 -2.78 10.56 0.67
N GLY A 82 -1.99 10.96 1.67
CA GLY A 82 -2.34 12.04 2.57
C GLY A 82 -2.12 13.40 1.94
N SER A 83 -2.57 14.46 2.62
CA SER A 83 -2.51 15.83 2.10
C SER A 83 -1.09 16.31 1.79
N ALA A 84 -0.14 16.02 2.67
CA ALA A 84 1.27 16.41 2.47
C ALA A 84 1.88 15.68 1.28
N LEU A 85 1.58 14.39 1.12
CA LEU A 85 2.09 13.60 0.01
C LEU A 85 1.49 14.06 -1.32
N LYS A 86 0.19 14.37 -1.35
CA LYS A 86 -0.47 14.93 -2.52
C LYS A 86 0.13 16.27 -2.93
N ALA A 87 0.38 17.14 -1.96
CA ALA A 87 0.99 18.44 -2.20
C ALA A 87 2.41 18.29 -2.78
N ALA A 88 3.19 17.35 -2.26
CA ALA A 88 4.53 17.06 -2.78
C ALA A 88 4.50 16.57 -4.24
N ALA A 89 3.50 15.75 -4.59
CA ALA A 89 3.35 15.23 -5.94
C ALA A 89 2.95 16.30 -6.95
N LYS A 90 2.24 17.33 -6.52
CA LYS A 90 1.84 18.44 -7.39
C LYS A 90 3.00 19.40 -7.71
N GLY A 91 4.08 19.28 -6.98
CA GLY A 91 5.26 20.13 -7.15
C GLY A 91 5.17 21.43 -6.44
#